data_582df13afcada7c98319ff4553b31418
#
_entry.id   582df13afcada7c98319ff4553b31418
#
_cell.length_a   1.000
_cell.length_b   1.000
_cell.length_c   1.000
_cell.angle_alpha   90.00
_cell.angle_beta   90.00
_cell.angle_gamma   90.00
#
_symmetry.space_group_name_H-M   'P 1'
#
loop_
_entity.id
_entity.type
_entity.pdbx_description
1 polymer ?
#
loop_
_entity_poly.entity_id
_entity_poly.type
_entity_poly.pdbx_seq_one_letter_code
_entity_poly.pdbx_strand_id
1 'polypeptide(L)'
;RKRKVVKNGKETEELLPIGIQQFWVVFFLFFMTGLAIVIYLNQVPMQPRERDYAYAGSFYAFAIWCGLGVLAILDLLKEHAKLSGTAVAAIVAVITLLIPIQMASQTWDDHDRSNRYTCRDFGQNYLMSLQEKGNPIIFTNGDNDTFPLWYNQEVEGVGTDARVCNLSYLQTDWYIDQMKRPAYNSPSVPITWPRLDFCSGTNEYVTVEPEAKQQILDFYKQDPETAKKQLGENPFELKNVLKYWVRSKNPDLHIIPTDTLYLTIDKEAVKQSGMMMAADSIPDKMVISLAGKNALYKNDLMMLEMLAQCNWKRPLYVALTVGQENYMNLGDNFVQEGLVNRITPFTTNKPGAKNFDTEKAYHNIMTRFKFGNLKQKGLYVDETTMRMCYTHRRLLAQTALALIAEHKDKKAIDILKKADVEIPYYNVPVDYMSGGLDMARGWLLTVRRPTVRNTSRRYGPTPHSISTTTSRSTPTDSHRHRATAYARS
;
A
#
# COMPACT_ATOMS: atom_id res chain seq x y z
N ARG A 1 25.02 -15.95 -45.92
CA ARG A 1 24.47 -16.95 -46.86
C ARG A 1 24.91 -16.56 -48.25
N LYS A 2 25.52 -17.48 -48.97
CA LYS A 2 25.87 -17.28 -50.36
C LYS A 2 24.60 -17.40 -51.21
N ARG A 3 24.28 -16.38 -51.99
CA ARG A 3 23.22 -16.39 -52.97
C ARG A 3 23.84 -16.32 -54.35
N LYS A 4 23.44 -17.23 -55.24
CA LYS A 4 23.79 -17.12 -56.63
C LYS A 4 22.95 -16.01 -57.26
N VAL A 5 23.60 -15.00 -57.78
CA VAL A 5 22.97 -13.86 -58.46
C VAL A 5 23.57 -13.81 -59.86
N VAL A 6 22.73 -13.75 -60.87
CA VAL A 6 23.17 -13.59 -62.27
C VAL A 6 23.34 -12.09 -62.54
N LYS A 7 24.59 -11.63 -62.60
CA LYS A 7 24.93 -10.26 -63.03
C LYS A 7 25.62 -10.35 -64.40
N ASN A 8 25.06 -9.65 -65.38
CA ASN A 8 25.61 -9.60 -66.73
C ASN A 8 25.79 -10.99 -67.40
N GLY A 9 24.82 -11.89 -67.20
CA GLY A 9 24.86 -13.23 -67.79
C GLY A 9 25.87 -14.22 -67.15
N LYS A 10 26.55 -13.83 -66.08
CA LYS A 10 27.46 -14.72 -65.33
C LYS A 10 26.87 -14.95 -63.89
N GLU A 11 26.83 -16.21 -63.49
CA GLU A 11 26.52 -16.57 -62.12
C GLU A 11 27.68 -16.11 -61.21
N THR A 12 27.37 -15.19 -60.29
CA THR A 12 28.31 -14.75 -59.22
C THR A 12 27.69 -15.08 -57.88
N GLU A 13 28.53 -15.56 -56.95
CA GLU A 13 28.12 -15.74 -55.55
C GLU A 13 28.21 -14.40 -54.83
N GLU A 14 27.05 -13.85 -54.41
CA GLU A 14 27.00 -12.65 -53.57
C GLU A 14 26.76 -13.05 -52.12
N LEU A 15 27.61 -12.55 -51.21
CA LEU A 15 27.39 -12.70 -49.78
C LEU A 15 26.31 -11.72 -49.35
N LEU A 16 25.09 -12.24 -49.11
CA LEU A 16 24.08 -11.44 -48.48
C LEU A 16 24.39 -11.30 -47.00
N PRO A 17 24.37 -10.09 -46.45
CA PRO A 17 24.52 -9.87 -45.03
C PRO A 17 23.23 -10.29 -44.28
N ILE A 18 22.94 -11.60 -44.37
CA ILE A 18 21.82 -12.19 -43.64
C ILE A 18 22.14 -12.13 -42.14
N GLY A 19 21.28 -11.49 -41.38
CA GLY A 19 21.47 -11.37 -39.94
C GLY A 19 21.74 -9.95 -39.45
N ILE A 20 22.22 -9.03 -40.32
CA ILE A 20 22.46 -7.64 -39.90
C ILE A 20 21.18 -6.96 -39.46
N GLN A 21 20.09 -7.14 -40.21
CA GLN A 21 18.79 -6.56 -39.83
C GLN A 21 18.29 -7.14 -38.50
N GLN A 22 18.36 -8.47 -38.35
CA GLN A 22 17.95 -9.16 -37.13
C GLN A 22 18.84 -8.75 -35.95
N PHE A 23 20.14 -8.59 -36.17
CA PHE A 23 21.05 -8.08 -35.14
C PHE A 23 20.62 -6.69 -34.66
N TRP A 24 20.35 -5.77 -35.58
CA TRP A 24 19.92 -4.41 -35.20
C TRP A 24 18.54 -4.39 -34.53
N VAL A 25 17.62 -5.25 -34.92
CA VAL A 25 16.32 -5.40 -34.22
C VAL A 25 16.53 -5.81 -32.79
N VAL A 26 17.33 -6.85 -32.53
CA VAL A 26 17.59 -7.32 -31.17
C VAL A 26 18.41 -6.28 -30.39
N PHE A 27 19.38 -5.59 -31.04
CA PHE A 27 20.15 -4.52 -30.43
C PHE A 27 19.26 -3.35 -29.98
N PHE A 28 18.39 -2.88 -30.87
CA PHE A 28 17.50 -1.78 -30.49
C PHE A 28 16.45 -2.23 -29.46
N LEU A 29 15.98 -3.47 -29.53
CA LEU A 29 15.12 -4.01 -28.48
C LEU A 29 15.85 -4.01 -27.13
N PHE A 30 17.07 -4.50 -27.06
CA PHE A 30 17.91 -4.49 -25.85
C PHE A 30 18.17 -3.06 -25.37
N PHE A 31 18.63 -2.17 -26.23
CA PHE A 31 18.98 -0.80 -25.89
C PHE A 31 17.77 0.02 -25.46
N MET A 32 16.68 0.00 -26.23
CA MET A 32 15.49 0.82 -25.98
C MET A 32 14.70 0.36 -24.76
N THR A 33 14.63 -0.96 -24.50
CA THR A 33 13.96 -1.49 -23.31
C THR A 33 14.85 -1.57 -22.08
N GLY A 34 16.14 -1.25 -22.22
CA GLY A 34 17.13 -1.20 -21.15
C GLY A 34 17.63 0.21 -20.88
N LEU A 35 18.78 0.56 -21.46
CA LEU A 35 19.46 1.84 -21.19
C LEU A 35 18.61 3.06 -21.50
N ALA A 36 17.83 3.05 -22.57
CA ALA A 36 16.94 4.17 -22.88
C ALA A 36 15.85 4.36 -21.82
N ILE A 37 15.30 3.25 -21.28
CA ILE A 37 14.33 3.32 -20.16
C ILE A 37 14.99 3.83 -18.88
N VAL A 38 16.24 3.40 -18.57
CA VAL A 38 16.98 3.91 -17.41
C VAL A 38 17.11 5.44 -17.49
N ILE A 39 17.54 5.95 -18.67
CA ILE A 39 17.69 7.39 -18.90
C ILE A 39 16.33 8.11 -18.83
N TYR A 40 15.30 7.53 -19.47
CA TYR A 40 13.95 8.11 -19.50
C TYR A 40 13.32 8.21 -18.13
N LEU A 41 13.39 7.14 -17.33
CA LEU A 41 12.79 7.09 -16.00
C LEU A 41 13.51 8.01 -15.01
N ASN A 42 14.84 8.20 -15.20
CA ASN A 42 15.68 9.05 -14.34
C ASN A 42 15.25 8.93 -12.85
N GLN A 43 15.23 7.72 -12.33
CA GLN A 43 14.68 7.41 -11.01
C GLN A 43 15.44 8.16 -9.92
N VAL A 44 14.66 8.84 -9.07
CA VAL A 44 15.19 9.51 -7.88
C VAL A 44 15.70 8.43 -6.91
N PRO A 45 16.87 8.58 -6.29
CA PRO A 45 17.35 7.70 -5.22
C PRO A 45 16.33 7.61 -4.08
N MET A 46 16.38 6.53 -3.31
CA MET A 46 15.51 6.32 -2.15
C MET A 46 14.03 6.07 -2.49
N GLN A 47 13.76 5.45 -3.62
CA GLN A 47 12.40 5.01 -3.95
C GLN A 47 11.91 3.93 -2.96
N PRO A 48 10.58 3.86 -2.71
CA PRO A 48 10.01 2.80 -1.86
C PRO A 48 10.28 1.39 -2.37
N ARG A 49 10.52 1.21 -3.69
CA ARG A 49 10.80 -0.06 -4.35
C ARG A 49 11.66 0.17 -5.57
N GLU A 50 12.64 -0.70 -5.80
CA GLU A 50 13.37 -0.77 -7.08
C GLU A 50 12.40 -1.19 -8.19
N ARG A 51 12.61 -0.63 -9.39
CA ARG A 51 11.75 -0.85 -10.56
C ARG A 51 12.46 -1.60 -11.68
N ASP A 52 13.31 -2.55 -11.33
CA ASP A 52 14.07 -3.40 -12.25
C ASP A 52 13.19 -4.21 -13.21
N TYR A 53 11.95 -4.49 -12.84
CA TYR A 53 10.97 -5.08 -13.77
C TYR A 53 10.72 -4.22 -15.03
N ALA A 54 11.00 -2.92 -14.99
CA ALA A 54 10.91 -2.05 -16.16
C ALA A 54 11.93 -2.42 -17.26
N TYR A 55 13.00 -3.12 -16.89
CA TYR A 55 14.08 -3.54 -17.80
C TYR A 55 13.93 -5.00 -18.27
N ALA A 56 12.88 -5.69 -17.91
CA ALA A 56 12.66 -7.11 -18.24
C ALA A 56 12.77 -7.39 -19.74
N GLY A 57 12.30 -6.47 -20.58
CA GLY A 57 12.43 -6.56 -22.04
C GLY A 57 13.89 -6.61 -22.52
N SER A 58 14.77 -5.86 -21.85
CA SER A 58 16.21 -5.87 -22.16
C SER A 58 16.85 -7.23 -21.84
N PHE A 59 16.54 -7.82 -20.69
CA PHE A 59 17.03 -9.16 -20.33
C PHE A 59 16.51 -10.23 -21.28
N TYR A 60 15.26 -10.11 -21.71
CA TYR A 60 14.71 -11.01 -22.74
C TYR A 60 15.46 -10.89 -24.07
N ALA A 61 15.74 -9.67 -24.53
CA ALA A 61 16.54 -9.45 -25.74
C ALA A 61 17.95 -10.00 -25.61
N PHE A 62 18.59 -9.83 -24.44
CA PHE A 62 19.90 -10.41 -24.16
C PHE A 62 19.89 -11.95 -24.20
N ALA A 63 18.84 -12.58 -23.69
CA ALA A 63 18.67 -14.03 -23.76
C ALA A 63 18.60 -14.55 -25.21
N ILE A 64 18.03 -13.77 -26.15
CA ILE A 64 18.06 -14.10 -27.59
C ILE A 64 19.52 -14.15 -28.07
N TRP A 65 20.36 -13.17 -27.69
CA TRP A 65 21.78 -13.20 -28.06
C TRP A 65 22.52 -14.38 -27.45
N CYS A 66 22.22 -14.77 -26.23
CA CYS A 66 22.81 -15.99 -25.64
C CYS A 66 22.44 -17.22 -26.47
N GLY A 67 21.18 -17.35 -26.90
CA GLY A 67 20.74 -18.43 -27.79
C GLY A 67 21.44 -18.41 -29.16
N LEU A 68 21.62 -17.22 -29.75
CA LEU A 68 22.39 -17.08 -31.01
C LEU A 68 23.87 -17.40 -30.81
N GLY A 69 24.43 -17.09 -29.66
CA GLY A 69 25.80 -17.48 -29.27
C GLY A 69 25.98 -19.00 -29.24
N VAL A 70 25.02 -19.75 -28.73
CA VAL A 70 25.03 -21.23 -28.74
C VAL A 70 25.03 -21.75 -30.18
N LEU A 71 24.25 -21.15 -31.09
CA LEU A 71 24.24 -21.52 -32.51
C LEU A 71 25.59 -21.20 -33.18
N ALA A 72 26.21 -20.07 -32.87
CA ALA A 72 27.51 -19.71 -33.38
C ALA A 72 28.62 -20.69 -32.92
N ILE A 73 28.61 -21.10 -31.65
CA ILE A 73 29.52 -22.12 -31.12
C ILE A 73 29.28 -23.46 -31.82
N LEU A 74 28.02 -23.83 -32.04
CA LEU A 74 27.66 -25.04 -32.76
C LEU A 74 28.24 -25.04 -34.20
N ASP A 75 28.08 -23.97 -34.94
CA ASP A 75 28.58 -23.85 -36.31
C ASP A 75 30.11 -23.86 -36.35
N LEU A 76 30.76 -23.14 -35.44
CA LEU A 76 32.23 -23.15 -35.33
C LEU A 76 32.78 -24.56 -35.04
N LEU A 77 32.15 -25.28 -34.12
CA LEU A 77 32.58 -26.63 -33.75
C LEU A 77 32.32 -27.66 -34.85
N LYS A 78 31.21 -27.50 -35.62
CA LYS A 78 30.96 -28.36 -36.81
C LYS A 78 32.01 -28.23 -37.88
N GLU A 79 32.60 -27.05 -38.08
CA GLU A 79 33.68 -26.85 -39.04
C GLU A 79 34.98 -27.47 -38.58
N HIS A 80 35.27 -27.57 -37.30
CA HIS A 80 36.55 -27.99 -36.76
C HIS A 80 36.55 -29.41 -36.17
N ALA A 81 35.38 -29.91 -35.73
CA ALA A 81 35.31 -31.24 -35.11
C ALA A 81 35.17 -32.35 -36.15
N LYS A 82 35.93 -33.44 -35.95
CA LYS A 82 35.84 -34.68 -36.76
C LYS A 82 34.65 -35.57 -36.38
N LEU A 83 33.66 -35.02 -35.71
CA LEU A 83 32.44 -35.71 -35.24
C LEU A 83 31.25 -35.45 -36.16
N SER A 84 30.26 -36.33 -36.11
CA SER A 84 29.01 -36.06 -36.83
C SER A 84 28.34 -34.78 -36.32
N GLY A 85 27.69 -34.04 -37.20
CA GLY A 85 27.00 -32.80 -36.83
C GLY A 85 25.94 -32.95 -35.71
N THR A 86 25.33 -34.13 -35.63
CA THR A 86 24.36 -34.46 -34.55
C THR A 86 25.06 -34.67 -33.22
N ALA A 87 26.23 -35.33 -33.21
CA ALA A 87 27.01 -35.53 -31.97
C ALA A 87 27.54 -34.19 -31.43
N VAL A 88 28.04 -33.30 -32.29
CA VAL A 88 28.47 -31.95 -31.92
C VAL A 88 27.30 -31.16 -31.35
N ALA A 89 26.11 -31.21 -31.96
CA ALA A 89 24.91 -30.53 -31.49
C ALA A 89 24.49 -31.02 -30.10
N ALA A 90 24.53 -32.33 -29.86
CA ALA A 90 24.22 -32.91 -28.56
C ALA A 90 25.20 -32.45 -27.46
N ILE A 91 26.49 -32.46 -27.75
CA ILE A 91 27.53 -32.01 -26.80
C ILE A 91 27.34 -30.52 -26.46
N VAL A 92 27.17 -29.66 -27.46
CA VAL A 92 26.95 -28.23 -27.27
C VAL A 92 25.69 -27.99 -26.44
N ALA A 93 24.60 -28.68 -26.77
CA ALA A 93 23.33 -28.56 -26.02
C ALA A 93 23.49 -28.94 -24.55
N VAL A 94 24.19 -30.06 -24.25
CA VAL A 94 24.41 -30.50 -22.86
C VAL A 94 25.29 -29.49 -22.11
N ILE A 95 26.37 -28.99 -22.72
CA ILE A 95 27.27 -28.04 -22.05
C ILE A 95 26.56 -26.70 -21.79
N THR A 96 25.83 -26.18 -22.78
CA THR A 96 25.14 -24.89 -22.64
C THR A 96 23.95 -24.97 -21.72
N LEU A 97 23.32 -26.14 -21.59
CA LEU A 97 22.22 -26.36 -20.64
C LEU A 97 22.68 -26.21 -19.17
N LEU A 98 23.97 -26.37 -18.89
CA LEU A 98 24.49 -26.12 -17.53
C LEU A 98 24.28 -24.68 -17.07
N ILE A 99 24.26 -23.71 -17.99
CA ILE A 99 24.04 -22.28 -17.63
C ILE A 99 22.64 -22.06 -16.99
N PRO A 100 21.53 -22.42 -17.65
CA PRO A 100 20.22 -22.24 -17.04
C PRO A 100 20.00 -23.14 -15.81
N ILE A 101 20.62 -24.33 -15.75
CA ILE A 101 20.59 -25.20 -14.57
C ILE A 101 21.29 -24.51 -13.39
N GLN A 102 22.47 -23.94 -13.60
CA GLN A 102 23.20 -23.19 -12.57
C GLN A 102 22.40 -21.98 -12.10
N MET A 103 21.83 -21.21 -13.03
CA MET A 103 20.97 -20.09 -12.69
C MET A 103 19.78 -20.53 -11.82
N ALA A 104 19.06 -21.58 -12.25
CA ALA A 104 17.94 -22.12 -11.49
C ALA A 104 18.36 -22.57 -10.09
N SER A 105 19.50 -23.26 -9.96
CA SER A 105 20.00 -23.74 -8.67
C SER A 105 20.38 -22.62 -7.69
N GLN A 106 20.83 -21.48 -8.22
CA GLN A 106 21.25 -20.32 -7.40
C GLN A 106 20.08 -19.40 -7.03
N THR A 107 19.02 -19.35 -7.84
CA THR A 107 17.92 -18.41 -7.68
C THR A 107 16.61 -19.08 -7.30
N TRP A 108 16.59 -20.39 -7.11
CA TRP A 108 15.38 -21.15 -6.79
C TRP A 108 14.69 -20.62 -5.53
N ASP A 109 15.48 -20.43 -4.47
CA ASP A 109 14.96 -19.99 -3.17
C ASP A 109 14.35 -18.59 -3.25
N ASP A 110 14.95 -17.70 -4.05
CA ASP A 110 14.44 -16.32 -4.27
C ASP A 110 13.13 -16.30 -5.07
N HIS A 111 12.85 -17.35 -5.84
CA HIS A 111 11.66 -17.45 -6.68
C HIS A 111 10.61 -18.41 -6.12
N ASP A 112 10.93 -19.21 -5.11
CA ASP A 112 9.98 -20.08 -4.46
C ASP A 112 8.96 -19.25 -3.66
N ARG A 113 7.72 -19.30 -4.11
CA ARG A 113 6.56 -18.65 -3.48
C ARG A 113 5.64 -19.64 -2.80
N SER A 114 6.02 -20.92 -2.72
CA SER A 114 5.25 -21.95 -2.09
C SER A 114 5.07 -21.68 -0.58
N ASN A 115 3.93 -22.05 -0.05
CA ASN A 115 3.58 -21.91 1.38
C ASN A 115 3.63 -20.48 1.95
N ARG A 116 3.79 -19.45 1.13
CA ARG A 116 3.80 -18.06 1.53
C ARG A 116 2.43 -17.42 1.35
N TYR A 117 1.73 -17.17 2.43
CA TYR A 117 0.39 -16.58 2.43
C TYR A 117 0.33 -15.20 3.08
N THR A 118 1.48 -14.56 3.33
CA THR A 118 1.56 -13.30 4.10
C THR A 118 0.76 -12.17 3.47
N CYS A 119 0.83 -12.00 2.14
CA CYS A 119 0.09 -10.94 1.44
C CYS A 119 -1.43 -11.18 1.51
N ARG A 120 -1.88 -12.44 1.32
CA ARG A 120 -3.28 -12.84 1.49
C ARG A 120 -3.77 -12.52 2.90
N ASP A 121 -3.03 -12.99 3.91
CA ASP A 121 -3.42 -12.85 5.31
C ASP A 121 -3.34 -11.39 5.77
N PHE A 122 -2.44 -10.57 5.19
CA PHE A 122 -2.40 -9.13 5.40
C PHE A 122 -3.71 -8.46 4.97
N GLY A 123 -4.18 -8.73 3.75
CA GLY A 123 -5.46 -8.23 3.27
C GLY A 123 -6.64 -8.76 4.08
N GLN A 124 -6.62 -10.05 4.45
CA GLN A 124 -7.65 -10.64 5.30
C GLN A 124 -7.72 -9.96 6.66
N ASN A 125 -6.59 -9.68 7.30
CA ASN A 125 -6.54 -9.03 8.61
C ASN A 125 -7.07 -7.60 8.59
N TYR A 126 -6.95 -6.87 7.47
CA TYR A 126 -7.63 -5.59 7.28
C TYR A 126 -9.15 -5.76 7.29
N LEU A 127 -9.68 -6.67 6.48
CA LEU A 127 -11.11 -6.94 6.42
C LEU A 127 -11.65 -7.46 7.75
N MET A 128 -10.85 -8.28 8.48
CA MET A 128 -11.20 -8.77 9.80
C MET A 128 -11.10 -7.71 10.91
N SER A 129 -10.44 -6.58 10.67
CA SER A 129 -10.43 -5.43 11.58
C SER A 129 -11.70 -4.58 11.49
N LEU A 130 -12.46 -4.73 10.42
CA LEU A 130 -13.71 -3.99 10.21
C LEU A 130 -14.83 -4.56 11.10
N GLN A 131 -15.80 -3.70 11.40
CA GLN A 131 -17.00 -4.12 12.11
C GLN A 131 -17.75 -5.17 11.30
N GLU A 132 -18.09 -6.27 11.94
CA GLU A 132 -19.02 -7.24 11.35
C GLU A 132 -20.41 -6.64 11.24
N LYS A 133 -21.02 -6.80 10.10
CA LYS A 133 -22.31 -6.21 9.77
C LYS A 133 -22.27 -4.68 9.76
N GLY A 134 -23.09 -4.07 8.95
CA GLY A 134 -23.15 -2.60 8.80
C GLY A 134 -22.52 -2.11 7.50
N ASN A 135 -22.06 -3.03 6.62
CA ASN A 135 -21.53 -2.70 5.30
C ASN A 135 -20.41 -1.65 5.36
N PRO A 136 -19.32 -1.89 6.09
CA PRO A 136 -18.28 -0.89 6.31
C PRO A 136 -17.63 -0.45 5.00
N ILE A 137 -17.14 0.79 4.99
CA ILE A 137 -16.32 1.33 3.91
C ILE A 137 -14.92 1.53 4.45
N ILE A 138 -13.91 1.02 3.74
CA ILE A 138 -12.50 1.23 4.07
C ILE A 138 -11.82 2.03 2.97
N PHE A 139 -11.22 3.15 3.34
CA PHE A 139 -10.35 3.93 2.48
C PHE A 139 -8.94 3.34 2.50
N THR A 140 -8.42 3.03 1.33
CA THR A 140 -7.05 2.58 1.08
C THR A 140 -6.36 3.55 0.12
N ASN A 141 -5.03 3.50 0.02
CA ASN A 141 -4.30 4.33 -0.92
C ASN A 141 -3.13 3.56 -1.54
N GLY A 142 -3.18 3.40 -2.86
CA GLY A 142 -2.19 2.64 -3.63
C GLY A 142 -2.47 1.14 -3.70
N ASP A 143 -1.63 0.45 -4.46
CA ASP A 143 -1.83 -0.95 -4.86
C ASP A 143 -1.61 -1.93 -3.69
N ASN A 144 -0.56 -1.68 -2.89
CA ASN A 144 -0.14 -2.58 -1.82
C ASN A 144 -1.18 -2.73 -0.70
N ASP A 145 -2.01 -1.69 -0.50
CA ASP A 145 -3.08 -1.71 0.47
C ASP A 145 -4.38 -2.29 -0.11
N THR A 146 -4.63 -2.01 -1.40
CA THR A 146 -5.92 -2.27 -2.04
C THR A 146 -6.01 -3.69 -2.60
N PHE A 147 -4.99 -4.15 -3.35
CA PHE A 147 -5.06 -5.42 -4.06
C PHE A 147 -5.14 -6.65 -3.15
N PRO A 148 -4.45 -6.70 -2.00
CA PRO A 148 -4.65 -7.80 -1.07
C PRO A 148 -6.08 -7.89 -0.52
N LEU A 149 -6.78 -6.75 -0.35
CA LEU A 149 -8.17 -6.74 0.10
C LEU A 149 -9.08 -7.24 -1.03
N TRP A 150 -8.91 -6.74 -2.25
CA TRP A 150 -9.68 -7.21 -3.40
C TRP A 150 -9.46 -8.71 -3.66
N TYR A 151 -8.22 -9.20 -3.57
CA TYR A 151 -7.95 -10.64 -3.67
C TYR A 151 -8.78 -11.44 -2.66
N ASN A 152 -8.81 -11.00 -1.42
CA ASN A 152 -9.58 -11.69 -0.37
C ASN A 152 -11.09 -11.64 -0.65
N GLN A 153 -11.62 -10.55 -1.21
CA GLN A 153 -13.04 -10.46 -1.57
C GLN A 153 -13.38 -11.32 -2.79
N GLU A 154 -12.55 -11.26 -3.86
CA GLU A 154 -12.81 -11.94 -5.13
C GLU A 154 -12.53 -13.44 -5.10
N VAL A 155 -11.45 -13.85 -4.44
CA VAL A 155 -10.94 -15.23 -4.49
C VAL A 155 -11.29 -16.00 -3.22
N GLU A 156 -11.10 -15.38 -2.05
CA GLU A 156 -11.32 -16.07 -0.76
C GLU A 156 -12.76 -15.85 -0.25
N GLY A 157 -13.54 -14.96 -0.83
CA GLY A 157 -14.91 -14.65 -0.42
C GLY A 157 -15.02 -14.01 0.97
N VAL A 158 -13.95 -13.32 1.43
CA VAL A 158 -13.86 -12.76 2.77
C VAL A 158 -14.19 -11.27 2.76
N GLY A 159 -15.03 -10.80 3.71
CA GLY A 159 -15.35 -9.38 3.88
C GLY A 159 -16.13 -8.79 2.70
N THR A 160 -16.98 -9.59 2.05
CA THR A 160 -17.75 -9.19 0.87
C THR A 160 -18.84 -8.17 1.15
N ASP A 161 -19.18 -7.94 2.42
CA ASP A 161 -20.06 -6.86 2.89
C ASP A 161 -19.35 -5.51 3.02
N ALA A 162 -18.01 -5.51 3.05
CA ALA A 162 -17.21 -4.29 3.08
C ALA A 162 -17.00 -3.70 1.68
N ARG A 163 -16.87 -2.36 1.61
CA ARG A 163 -16.51 -1.66 0.38
C ARG A 163 -15.10 -1.10 0.50
N VAL A 164 -14.20 -1.59 -0.35
CA VAL A 164 -12.83 -1.08 -0.45
C VAL A 164 -12.83 0.11 -1.41
N CYS A 165 -12.47 1.28 -0.91
CA CYS A 165 -12.40 2.55 -1.66
C CYS A 165 -10.95 3.01 -1.77
N ASN A 166 -10.34 2.89 -2.94
CA ASN A 166 -9.01 3.41 -3.20
C ASN A 166 -9.04 4.92 -3.44
N LEU A 167 -8.36 5.70 -2.59
CA LEU A 167 -8.34 7.16 -2.65
C LEU A 167 -7.71 7.68 -3.94
N SER A 168 -6.67 7.02 -4.47
CA SER A 168 -6.06 7.43 -5.74
C SER A 168 -7.04 7.26 -6.91
N TYR A 169 -7.84 6.20 -6.92
CA TYR A 169 -8.83 5.96 -7.97
C TYR A 169 -10.08 6.82 -7.83
N LEU A 170 -10.40 7.30 -6.62
CA LEU A 170 -11.49 8.29 -6.42
C LEU A 170 -11.25 9.64 -7.10
N GLN A 171 -10.07 9.88 -7.67
CA GLN A 171 -9.81 11.01 -8.58
C GLN A 171 -10.48 10.82 -9.96
N THR A 172 -10.91 9.61 -10.31
CA THR A 172 -11.41 9.27 -11.64
C THR A 172 -12.92 9.04 -11.63
N ASP A 173 -13.59 9.51 -12.67
CA ASP A 173 -15.04 9.41 -12.80
C ASP A 173 -15.54 7.96 -12.94
N TRP A 174 -14.81 7.11 -13.69
CA TRP A 174 -15.17 5.71 -13.87
C TRP A 174 -15.20 4.93 -12.55
N TYR A 175 -14.26 5.24 -11.64
CA TYR A 175 -14.21 4.57 -10.35
C TYR A 175 -15.30 5.05 -9.40
N ILE A 176 -15.62 6.36 -9.41
CA ILE A 176 -16.77 6.90 -8.68
C ILE A 176 -18.07 6.24 -9.17
N ASP A 177 -18.26 6.10 -10.51
CA ASP A 177 -19.40 5.37 -11.07
C ASP A 177 -19.45 3.92 -10.60
N GLN A 178 -18.31 3.26 -10.48
CA GLN A 178 -18.22 1.90 -9.93
C GLN A 178 -18.60 1.86 -8.45
N MET A 179 -18.15 2.82 -7.65
CA MET A 179 -18.49 2.91 -6.24
C MET A 179 -19.98 3.16 -6.01
N LYS A 180 -20.65 3.87 -6.91
CA LYS A 180 -22.10 4.12 -6.86
C LYS A 180 -22.96 2.90 -7.24
N ARG A 181 -22.35 1.77 -7.59
CA ARG A 181 -23.05 0.49 -7.82
C ARG A 181 -22.84 -0.45 -6.63
N PRO A 182 -23.80 -1.32 -6.30
CA PRO A 182 -23.54 -2.39 -5.33
C PRO A 182 -22.48 -3.34 -5.87
N ALA A 183 -21.71 -3.95 -4.98
CA ALA A 183 -20.77 -5.00 -5.32
C ALA A 183 -20.71 -6.04 -4.21
N TYR A 184 -20.72 -7.31 -4.58
CA TYR A 184 -20.85 -8.45 -3.68
C TYR A 184 -22.08 -8.28 -2.76
N ASN A 185 -21.89 -8.39 -1.45
CA ASN A 185 -22.92 -8.17 -0.43
C ASN A 185 -22.96 -6.72 0.07
N SER A 186 -22.14 -5.83 -0.51
CA SER A 186 -22.04 -4.42 -0.11
C SER A 186 -22.94 -3.54 -0.98
N PRO A 187 -23.81 -2.71 -0.39
CA PRO A 187 -24.58 -1.73 -1.14
C PRO A 187 -23.68 -0.64 -1.76
N SER A 188 -24.22 0.15 -2.68
CA SER A 188 -23.54 1.33 -3.23
C SER A 188 -23.00 2.22 -2.11
N VAL A 189 -21.87 2.88 -2.33
CA VAL A 189 -21.38 3.89 -1.38
C VAL A 189 -22.30 5.13 -1.42
N PRO A 190 -22.41 5.88 -0.31
CA PRO A 190 -23.34 7.00 -0.20
C PRO A 190 -22.78 8.26 -0.90
N ILE A 191 -22.65 8.23 -2.23
CA ILE A 191 -22.31 9.37 -3.08
C ILE A 191 -23.59 9.80 -3.80
N THR A 192 -24.14 10.95 -3.44
CA THR A 192 -25.40 11.46 -4.01
C THR A 192 -25.21 12.27 -5.29
N TRP A 193 -23.99 12.65 -5.62
CA TRP A 193 -23.68 13.52 -6.75
C TRP A 193 -24.10 12.88 -8.08
N PRO A 194 -24.81 13.62 -8.97
CA PRO A 194 -25.05 13.18 -10.33
C PRO A 194 -23.72 13.13 -11.11
N ARG A 195 -23.66 12.33 -12.18
CA ARG A 195 -22.44 12.14 -12.97
C ARG A 195 -21.81 13.46 -13.46
N LEU A 196 -22.64 14.43 -13.83
CA LEU A 196 -22.16 15.73 -14.31
C LEU A 196 -21.35 16.52 -13.28
N ASP A 197 -21.49 16.21 -11.99
CA ASP A 197 -20.77 16.91 -10.91
C ASP A 197 -19.40 16.28 -10.63
N PHE A 198 -19.08 15.09 -11.17
CA PHE A 198 -17.81 14.42 -10.94
C PHE A 198 -17.15 13.85 -12.21
N CYS A 199 -17.77 14.03 -13.40
CA CYS A 199 -17.12 13.60 -14.65
C CYS A 199 -15.78 14.32 -14.84
N SER A 200 -14.95 13.75 -15.70
CA SER A 200 -13.64 14.33 -16.03
C SER A 200 -13.77 15.81 -16.43
N GLY A 201 -12.93 16.67 -15.87
CA GLY A 201 -12.98 18.11 -16.04
C GLY A 201 -13.94 18.85 -15.10
N THR A 202 -14.70 18.16 -14.25
CA THR A 202 -15.62 18.79 -13.29
C THR A 202 -15.19 18.46 -11.86
N ASN A 203 -15.10 19.49 -11.00
CA ASN A 203 -14.71 19.33 -9.59
C ASN A 203 -13.40 18.54 -9.40
N GLU A 204 -12.42 18.73 -10.30
CA GLU A 204 -11.10 18.11 -10.14
C GLU A 204 -10.41 18.58 -8.86
N TYR A 205 -10.60 19.87 -8.56
CA TYR A 205 -10.28 20.47 -7.27
C TYR A 205 -11.19 21.68 -7.02
N VAL A 206 -11.34 22.06 -5.76
CA VAL A 206 -12.06 23.27 -5.33
C VAL A 206 -11.19 24.01 -4.33
N THR A 207 -10.99 25.32 -4.52
CA THR A 207 -10.15 26.15 -3.67
C THR A 207 -10.80 26.39 -2.30
N VAL A 208 -9.96 26.49 -1.28
CA VAL A 208 -10.39 26.84 0.09
C VAL A 208 -10.06 28.33 0.30
N GLU A 209 -11.09 29.14 0.49
CA GLU A 209 -11.01 30.59 0.61
C GLU A 209 -11.60 31.08 1.94
N PRO A 210 -10.86 30.98 3.04
CA PRO A 210 -11.36 31.31 4.38
C PRO A 210 -11.78 32.78 4.55
N GLU A 211 -11.25 33.67 3.72
CA GLU A 211 -11.55 35.10 3.72
C GLU A 211 -13.03 35.37 3.38
N ALA A 212 -13.65 34.51 2.58
CA ALA A 212 -15.08 34.62 2.23
C ALA A 212 -16.00 34.43 3.44
N LYS A 213 -15.53 33.80 4.51
CA LYS A 213 -16.33 33.49 5.72
C LYS A 213 -17.01 34.70 6.32
N GLN A 214 -16.28 35.82 6.46
CA GLN A 214 -16.81 37.03 7.07
C GLN A 214 -17.92 37.65 6.22
N GLN A 215 -17.76 37.70 4.92
CA GLN A 215 -18.76 38.24 3.98
C GLN A 215 -20.07 37.43 4.04
N ILE A 216 -19.95 36.10 4.17
CA ILE A 216 -21.12 35.23 4.30
C ILE A 216 -21.84 35.48 5.63
N LEU A 217 -21.11 35.59 6.73
CA LEU A 217 -21.72 35.91 8.04
C LEU A 217 -22.42 37.26 8.01
N ASP A 218 -21.87 38.24 7.32
CA ASP A 218 -22.49 39.56 7.19
C ASP A 218 -23.72 39.50 6.27
N PHE A 219 -23.74 38.71 5.22
CA PHE A 219 -24.91 38.45 4.39
C PHE A 219 -26.06 37.81 5.21
N TYR A 220 -25.75 36.81 6.06
CA TYR A 220 -26.75 36.22 6.94
C TYR A 220 -27.32 37.18 8.00
N LYS A 221 -26.57 38.22 8.39
CA LYS A 221 -27.06 39.28 9.31
C LYS A 221 -27.93 40.28 8.57
N GLN A 222 -27.58 40.66 7.33
CA GLN A 222 -28.26 41.71 6.56
C GLN A 222 -29.57 41.19 5.95
N ASP A 223 -29.58 40.02 5.35
CA ASP A 223 -30.76 39.41 4.73
C ASP A 223 -30.83 37.89 5.01
N PRO A 224 -31.29 37.52 6.21
CA PRO A 224 -31.30 36.10 6.63
C PRO A 224 -32.16 35.20 5.74
N GLU A 225 -33.26 35.69 5.20
CA GLU A 225 -34.18 34.85 4.41
C GLU A 225 -33.58 34.52 3.04
N THR A 226 -33.03 35.51 2.35
CA THR A 226 -32.35 35.30 1.07
C THR A 226 -31.07 34.44 1.25
N ALA A 227 -30.28 34.70 2.30
CA ALA A 227 -29.10 33.95 2.62
C ALA A 227 -29.40 32.46 2.87
N LYS A 228 -30.39 32.15 3.68
CA LYS A 228 -30.86 30.77 3.93
C LYS A 228 -31.36 30.08 2.66
N LYS A 229 -32.08 30.79 1.81
CA LYS A 229 -32.58 30.25 0.55
C LYS A 229 -31.47 29.89 -0.42
N GLN A 230 -30.40 30.70 -0.48
CA GLN A 230 -29.27 30.51 -1.40
C GLN A 230 -28.21 29.55 -0.88
N LEU A 231 -27.92 29.57 0.42
CA LEU A 231 -26.77 28.90 1.02
C LEU A 231 -27.15 27.88 2.11
N GLY A 232 -28.43 27.68 2.37
CA GLY A 232 -28.97 26.81 3.41
C GLY A 232 -29.01 27.47 4.81
N GLU A 233 -29.57 26.81 5.80
CA GLU A 233 -29.68 27.38 7.15
C GLU A 233 -28.35 27.58 7.88
N ASN A 234 -27.41 26.66 7.64
CA ASN A 234 -26.06 26.61 8.23
C ASN A 234 -25.01 26.66 7.12
N PRO A 235 -24.47 27.84 6.76
CA PRO A 235 -23.61 27.98 5.59
C PRO A 235 -22.32 27.15 5.63
N PHE A 236 -21.82 26.82 6.81
CA PHE A 236 -20.58 26.05 7.00
C PHE A 236 -20.83 24.58 7.42
N GLU A 237 -22.09 24.15 7.37
CA GLU A 237 -22.44 22.74 7.49
C GLU A 237 -21.93 21.99 6.26
N LEU A 238 -21.22 20.88 6.45
CA LEU A 238 -20.59 20.12 5.37
C LEU A 238 -21.54 19.81 4.21
N LYS A 239 -22.77 19.36 4.51
CA LYS A 239 -23.78 19.05 3.50
C LYS A 239 -24.16 20.28 2.66
N ASN A 240 -24.24 21.45 3.29
CA ASN A 240 -24.57 22.70 2.60
C ASN A 240 -23.40 23.20 1.75
N VAL A 241 -22.17 23.11 2.26
CA VAL A 241 -20.97 23.47 1.48
C VAL A 241 -20.83 22.58 0.25
N LEU A 242 -20.99 21.27 0.38
CA LEU A 242 -20.96 20.36 -0.76
C LEU A 242 -22.08 20.63 -1.77
N LYS A 243 -23.25 21.04 -1.32
CA LYS A 243 -24.43 21.25 -2.18
C LYS A 243 -24.43 22.62 -2.86
N TYR A 244 -24.21 23.69 -2.10
CA TYR A 244 -24.44 25.06 -2.58
C TYR A 244 -23.17 25.75 -3.08
N TRP A 245 -21.98 25.28 -2.67
CA TRP A 245 -20.69 25.84 -3.02
C TRP A 245 -19.92 24.93 -3.97
N VAL A 246 -19.50 23.79 -3.53
CA VAL A 246 -18.68 22.85 -4.32
C VAL A 246 -19.37 22.44 -5.63
N ARG A 247 -20.68 22.22 -5.60
CA ARG A 247 -21.50 21.84 -6.78
C ARG A 247 -22.20 23.04 -7.43
N SER A 248 -21.80 24.26 -7.09
CA SER A 248 -22.35 25.46 -7.70
C SER A 248 -21.98 25.52 -9.17
N LYS A 249 -22.95 25.94 -10.00
CA LYS A 249 -22.72 26.29 -11.40
C LYS A 249 -22.30 27.74 -11.58
N ASN A 250 -22.43 28.56 -10.54
CA ASN A 250 -21.93 29.92 -10.50
C ASN A 250 -20.43 29.86 -10.14
N PRO A 251 -19.53 30.34 -11.02
CA PRO A 251 -18.10 30.34 -10.74
C PRO A 251 -17.71 31.07 -9.45
N ASP A 252 -18.42 32.14 -9.10
CA ASP A 252 -18.15 32.95 -7.89
C ASP A 252 -18.50 32.20 -6.59
N LEU A 253 -19.30 31.16 -6.67
CA LEU A 253 -19.66 30.30 -5.55
C LEU A 253 -18.94 28.95 -5.59
N HIS A 254 -18.10 28.69 -6.58
CA HIS A 254 -17.39 27.41 -6.71
C HIS A 254 -16.09 27.40 -5.89
N ILE A 255 -16.26 27.58 -4.57
CA ILE A 255 -15.18 27.62 -3.56
C ILE A 255 -15.61 26.86 -2.30
N ILE A 256 -14.69 26.65 -1.39
CA ILE A 256 -14.96 26.27 0.00
C ILE A 256 -14.72 27.52 0.86
N PRO A 257 -15.78 28.14 1.37
CA PRO A 257 -15.69 29.52 1.91
C PRO A 257 -15.21 29.59 3.37
N THR A 258 -14.54 28.58 3.85
CA THR A 258 -14.04 28.49 5.23
C THR A 258 -12.98 27.43 5.39
N ASP A 259 -12.08 27.60 6.32
CA ASP A 259 -11.12 26.59 6.79
C ASP A 259 -11.69 25.61 7.84
N THR A 260 -12.95 25.81 8.24
CA THR A 260 -13.59 25.02 9.30
C THR A 260 -15.01 24.66 8.92
N LEU A 261 -15.24 23.38 8.68
CA LEU A 261 -16.54 22.80 8.36
C LEU A 261 -17.14 22.12 9.59
N TYR A 262 -18.44 21.98 9.61
CA TYR A 262 -19.18 21.30 10.66
C TYR A 262 -20.03 20.18 10.07
N LEU A 263 -20.14 19.06 10.80
CA LEU A 263 -21.09 18.01 10.50
C LEU A 263 -21.98 17.78 11.71
N THR A 264 -23.26 18.06 11.57
CA THR A 264 -24.26 17.80 12.62
C THR A 264 -24.41 16.31 12.84
N ILE A 265 -24.42 15.88 14.11
CA ILE A 265 -24.36 14.47 14.49
C ILE A 265 -25.76 13.96 14.85
N ASP A 266 -26.15 12.86 14.20
CA ASP A 266 -27.28 12.04 14.62
C ASP A 266 -26.85 11.18 15.81
N LYS A 267 -27.18 11.64 17.03
CA LYS A 267 -26.77 10.99 18.28
C LYS A 267 -27.32 9.57 18.41
N GLU A 268 -28.52 9.31 17.91
CA GLU A 268 -29.11 7.98 17.98
C GLU A 268 -28.41 7.02 17.02
N ALA A 269 -28.05 7.48 15.81
CA ALA A 269 -27.24 6.69 14.89
C ALA A 269 -25.86 6.35 15.49
N VAL A 270 -25.22 7.31 16.18
CA VAL A 270 -23.94 7.08 16.85
C VAL A 270 -24.08 6.05 17.96
N LYS A 271 -25.10 6.12 18.81
CA LYS A 271 -25.34 5.12 19.87
C LYS A 271 -25.49 3.70 19.31
N GLN A 272 -26.19 3.58 18.17
CA GLN A 272 -26.45 2.28 17.53
C GLN A 272 -25.28 1.76 16.69
N SER A 273 -24.28 2.60 16.41
CA SER A 273 -23.20 2.28 15.47
C SER A 273 -22.14 1.33 16.00
N GLY A 274 -22.11 1.05 17.32
CA GLY A 274 -21.07 0.25 17.97
C GLY A 274 -19.69 0.93 18.06
N MET A 275 -19.60 2.26 17.85
CA MET A 275 -18.33 3.00 17.97
C MET A 275 -18.08 3.58 19.36
N MET A 276 -19.09 3.55 20.25
CA MET A 276 -18.96 4.12 21.59
C MET A 276 -17.96 3.35 22.44
N MET A 277 -17.09 4.08 23.12
CA MET A 277 -16.27 3.58 24.24
C MET A 277 -16.87 4.11 25.56
N ALA A 278 -16.55 3.49 26.67
CA ALA A 278 -17.19 3.73 27.97
C ALA A 278 -17.14 5.19 28.46
N ALA A 279 -16.15 5.98 28.01
CA ALA A 279 -15.96 7.37 28.43
C ALA A 279 -16.49 8.40 27.42
N ASP A 280 -17.12 7.98 26.31
CA ASP A 280 -17.48 8.88 25.23
C ASP A 280 -18.72 9.68 25.55
N SER A 281 -18.65 10.99 25.29
CA SER A 281 -19.78 11.92 25.25
C SER A 281 -20.03 12.30 23.80
N ILE A 282 -21.26 12.10 23.29
CA ILE A 282 -21.59 12.39 21.90
C ILE A 282 -21.73 13.90 21.71
N PRO A 283 -20.86 14.55 20.92
CA PRO A 283 -20.97 15.98 20.62
C PRO A 283 -22.18 16.27 19.71
N ASP A 284 -22.64 17.52 19.68
CA ASP A 284 -23.73 17.94 18.78
C ASP A 284 -23.22 18.08 17.34
N LYS A 285 -21.94 18.43 17.17
CA LYS A 285 -21.30 18.66 15.87
C LYS A 285 -19.89 18.11 15.87
N MET A 286 -19.49 17.52 14.75
CA MET A 286 -18.10 17.21 14.44
C MET A 286 -17.48 18.40 13.72
N VAL A 287 -16.29 18.80 14.14
CA VAL A 287 -15.51 19.87 13.50
C VAL A 287 -14.52 19.24 12.53
N ILE A 288 -14.50 19.73 11.29
CA ILE A 288 -13.56 19.30 10.25
C ILE A 288 -12.69 20.50 9.89
N SER A 289 -11.44 20.47 10.29
CA SER A 289 -10.48 21.54 10.01
C SER A 289 -9.84 21.31 8.64
N LEU A 290 -9.86 22.34 7.80
CA LEU A 290 -9.15 22.42 6.53
C LEU A 290 -7.87 23.28 6.63
N ALA A 291 -7.44 23.61 7.84
CA ALA A 291 -6.25 24.41 8.07
C ALA A 291 -5.04 23.84 7.32
N GLY A 292 -4.33 24.70 6.61
CA GLY A 292 -3.17 24.35 5.78
C GLY A 292 -3.50 23.71 4.41
N LYS A 293 -4.77 23.56 4.05
CA LYS A 293 -5.18 23.12 2.71
C LYS A 293 -5.63 24.33 1.87
N ASN A 294 -5.01 24.52 0.71
CA ASN A 294 -5.38 25.57 -0.25
C ASN A 294 -6.49 25.12 -1.20
N ALA A 295 -6.64 23.81 -1.38
CA ALA A 295 -7.68 23.22 -2.21
C ALA A 295 -8.00 21.80 -1.73
N LEU A 296 -9.20 21.32 -2.04
CA LEU A 296 -9.59 19.92 -1.93
C LEU A 296 -9.71 19.32 -3.31
N TYR A 297 -9.12 18.14 -3.50
CA TYR A 297 -9.20 17.39 -4.74
C TYR A 297 -10.45 16.50 -4.77
N LYS A 298 -10.78 15.95 -5.93
CA LYS A 298 -11.98 15.13 -6.13
C LYS A 298 -12.09 13.97 -5.13
N ASN A 299 -11.00 13.26 -4.84
CA ASN A 299 -10.99 12.21 -3.82
C ASN A 299 -11.34 12.72 -2.42
N ASP A 300 -10.82 13.90 -2.04
CA ASP A 300 -11.12 14.54 -0.76
C ASP A 300 -12.63 14.88 -0.68
N LEU A 301 -13.16 15.46 -1.77
CA LEU A 301 -14.58 15.81 -1.88
C LEU A 301 -15.47 14.56 -1.79
N MET A 302 -15.08 13.45 -2.44
CA MET A 302 -15.83 12.19 -2.36
C MET A 302 -15.77 11.58 -0.96
N MET A 303 -14.62 11.66 -0.27
CA MET A 303 -14.50 11.21 1.11
C MET A 303 -15.40 12.03 2.04
N LEU A 304 -15.43 13.34 1.89
CA LEU A 304 -16.31 14.23 2.65
C LEU A 304 -17.79 14.00 2.32
N GLU A 305 -18.13 13.75 1.06
CA GLU A 305 -19.51 13.39 0.67
C GLU A 305 -19.95 12.09 1.35
N MET A 306 -19.11 11.04 1.30
CA MET A 306 -19.41 9.79 2.00
C MET A 306 -19.55 9.98 3.50
N LEU A 307 -18.71 10.80 4.13
CA LEU A 307 -18.81 11.13 5.56
C LEU A 307 -20.13 11.87 5.86
N ALA A 308 -20.49 12.86 5.04
CA ALA A 308 -21.73 13.63 5.20
C ALA A 308 -22.99 12.77 5.05
N GLN A 309 -22.98 11.80 4.13
CA GLN A 309 -24.15 11.00 3.79
C GLN A 309 -24.27 9.70 4.58
N CYS A 310 -23.19 9.16 5.12
CA CYS A 310 -23.23 7.90 5.89
C CYS A 310 -24.06 8.02 7.17
N ASN A 311 -24.18 9.22 7.72
CA ASN A 311 -24.97 9.55 8.91
C ASN A 311 -24.71 8.58 10.08
N TRP A 312 -23.46 8.15 10.24
CA TRP A 312 -22.96 7.21 11.26
C TRP A 312 -23.60 5.81 11.23
N LYS A 313 -24.51 5.54 10.29
CA LYS A 313 -25.18 4.23 10.13
C LYS A 313 -24.27 3.22 9.44
N ARG A 314 -23.40 3.69 8.56
CA ARG A 314 -22.42 2.86 7.84
C ARG A 314 -21.01 3.23 8.30
N PRO A 315 -20.25 2.29 8.89
CA PRO A 315 -18.93 2.59 9.42
C PRO A 315 -17.94 2.99 8.33
N LEU A 316 -17.16 4.06 8.57
CA LEU A 316 -16.09 4.51 7.70
C LEU A 316 -14.75 4.27 8.38
N TYR A 317 -13.82 3.71 7.63
CA TYR A 317 -12.48 3.38 8.10
C TYR A 317 -11.41 3.90 7.15
N VAL A 318 -10.22 4.17 7.69
CA VAL A 318 -9.00 4.48 6.95
C VAL A 318 -7.96 3.42 7.29
N ALA A 319 -7.34 2.80 6.28
CA ALA A 319 -6.29 1.82 6.49
C ALA A 319 -5.07 2.46 7.18
N LEU A 320 -4.38 1.72 8.06
CA LEU A 320 -3.21 2.26 8.79
C LEU A 320 -2.04 2.67 7.88
N THR A 321 -2.01 2.12 6.67
CA THR A 321 -0.97 2.38 5.68
C THR A 321 -1.24 3.63 4.82
N VAL A 322 -2.42 4.22 4.92
CA VAL A 322 -2.74 5.50 4.27
C VAL A 322 -1.93 6.62 4.94
N GLY A 323 -1.26 7.44 4.13
CA GLY A 323 -0.47 8.57 4.62
C GLY A 323 -1.33 9.68 5.25
N GLN A 324 -0.76 10.38 6.23
CA GLN A 324 -1.48 11.43 6.98
C GLN A 324 -1.97 12.58 6.11
N GLU A 325 -1.31 12.86 4.99
CA GLU A 325 -1.71 13.84 4.00
C GLU A 325 -3.11 13.60 3.43
N ASN A 326 -3.58 12.33 3.45
CA ASN A 326 -4.89 11.90 2.97
C ASN A 326 -5.96 11.84 4.08
N TYR A 327 -5.63 12.23 5.32
CA TYR A 327 -6.56 12.12 6.45
C TYR A 327 -7.57 13.27 6.54
N MET A 328 -7.51 14.26 5.67
CA MET A 328 -8.37 15.45 5.75
C MET A 328 -8.37 16.13 7.14
N ASN A 329 -7.22 16.08 7.83
CA ASN A 329 -7.06 16.52 9.22
C ASN A 329 -8.00 15.80 10.22
N LEU A 330 -8.59 14.67 9.85
CA LEU A 330 -9.48 13.89 10.70
C LEU A 330 -8.73 12.97 11.69
N GLY A 331 -7.40 13.03 11.75
CA GLY A 331 -6.60 12.14 12.58
C GLY A 331 -7.00 12.12 14.05
N ASP A 332 -7.43 13.28 14.61
CA ASP A 332 -7.90 13.38 15.99
C ASP A 332 -9.27 12.73 16.20
N ASN A 333 -10.02 12.44 15.14
CA ASN A 333 -11.30 11.76 15.15
C ASN A 333 -11.17 10.24 14.89
N PHE A 334 -9.96 9.72 14.81
CA PHE A 334 -9.73 8.31 14.53
C PHE A 334 -9.69 7.50 15.82
N VAL A 335 -10.33 6.32 15.78
CA VAL A 335 -10.19 5.26 16.78
C VAL A 335 -9.61 4.04 16.08
N GLN A 336 -8.43 3.60 16.53
CA GLN A 336 -7.76 2.43 15.96
C GLN A 336 -8.41 1.14 16.48
N GLU A 337 -8.86 0.27 15.57
CA GLU A 337 -9.55 -1.00 15.89
C GLU A 337 -8.79 -2.24 15.31
N GLY A 338 -7.48 -2.19 15.21
CA GLY A 338 -6.63 -3.19 14.58
C GLY A 338 -5.80 -2.55 13.46
N LEU A 339 -5.85 -3.08 12.23
CA LEU A 339 -5.15 -2.51 11.07
C LEU A 339 -5.88 -1.30 10.45
N VAL A 340 -6.94 -0.81 11.08
CA VAL A 340 -7.76 0.28 10.58
C VAL A 340 -8.02 1.34 11.64
N ASN A 341 -8.22 2.57 11.17
CA ASN A 341 -8.70 3.69 11.97
C ASN A 341 -10.17 3.93 11.62
N ARG A 342 -11.07 3.79 12.57
CA ARG A 342 -12.47 4.16 12.41
C ARG A 342 -12.62 5.67 12.50
N ILE A 343 -13.34 6.28 11.57
CA ILE A 343 -13.73 7.69 11.66
C ILE A 343 -14.90 7.80 12.65
N THR A 344 -14.74 8.63 13.67
CA THR A 344 -15.75 8.86 14.72
C THR A 344 -16.01 10.34 14.93
N PRO A 345 -17.14 10.73 15.53
CA PRO A 345 -17.40 12.12 15.89
C PRO A 345 -16.60 12.59 17.13
N PHE A 346 -15.91 11.67 17.80
CA PHE A 346 -15.17 11.96 19.02
C PHE A 346 -13.79 12.49 18.68
N THR A 347 -13.29 13.43 19.47
CA THR A 347 -11.94 13.95 19.36
C THR A 347 -11.09 13.50 20.55
N THR A 348 -9.79 13.27 20.33
CA THR A 348 -8.85 13.04 21.42
C THR A 348 -8.66 14.33 22.19
N ASN A 349 -8.82 14.28 23.52
CA ASN A 349 -8.55 15.42 24.41
C ASN A 349 -7.05 15.74 24.59
N LYS A 350 -6.16 14.96 23.97
CA LYS A 350 -4.71 15.14 24.05
C LYS A 350 -4.13 15.19 22.65
N PRO A 351 -3.55 16.33 22.23
CA PRO A 351 -2.89 16.44 20.93
C PRO A 351 -1.85 15.33 20.74
N GLY A 352 -1.91 14.63 19.60
CA GLY A 352 -0.99 13.54 19.25
C GLY A 352 -1.23 12.21 19.99
N ALA A 353 -2.23 12.11 20.90
CA ALA A 353 -2.66 10.84 21.44
C ALA A 353 -3.61 10.15 20.44
N LYS A 354 -3.38 8.85 20.20
CA LYS A 354 -4.29 8.04 19.40
C LYS A 354 -5.36 7.43 20.28
N ASN A 355 -6.62 7.55 19.89
CA ASN A 355 -7.67 6.73 20.46
C ASN A 355 -7.48 5.30 19.97
N PHE A 356 -7.49 4.35 20.89
CA PHE A 356 -7.25 2.94 20.59
C PHE A 356 -8.30 2.08 21.29
N ASP A 357 -9.10 1.35 20.51
CA ASP A 357 -9.99 0.34 21.09
C ASP A 357 -9.19 -0.95 21.32
N THR A 358 -8.57 -1.05 22.48
CA THR A 358 -7.71 -2.16 22.85
C THR A 358 -8.46 -3.49 22.92
N GLU A 359 -9.76 -3.46 23.26
CA GLU A 359 -10.57 -4.68 23.36
C GLU A 359 -10.86 -5.27 21.99
N LYS A 360 -11.30 -4.45 21.03
CA LYS A 360 -11.51 -4.90 19.64
C LYS A 360 -10.21 -5.34 18.99
N ALA A 361 -9.14 -4.56 19.15
CA ALA A 361 -7.84 -4.93 18.61
C ALA A 361 -7.34 -6.25 19.20
N TYR A 362 -7.43 -6.44 20.53
CA TYR A 362 -7.07 -7.70 21.19
C TYR A 362 -7.89 -8.86 20.66
N HIS A 363 -9.22 -8.70 20.59
CA HIS A 363 -10.10 -9.75 20.06
C HIS A 363 -9.73 -10.13 18.63
N ASN A 364 -9.59 -9.16 17.73
CA ASN A 364 -9.26 -9.39 16.33
C ASN A 364 -7.89 -10.09 16.19
N ILE A 365 -6.86 -9.61 16.87
CA ILE A 365 -5.52 -10.19 16.84
C ILE A 365 -5.53 -11.64 17.37
N MET A 366 -6.20 -11.89 18.49
CA MET A 366 -6.15 -13.19 19.14
C MET A 366 -6.99 -14.25 18.43
N THR A 367 -8.14 -13.87 17.84
CA THR A 367 -9.13 -14.84 17.33
C THR A 367 -9.24 -14.89 15.81
N ARG A 368 -8.93 -13.78 15.10
CA ARG A 368 -9.25 -13.62 13.67
C ARG A 368 -8.02 -13.48 12.77
N PHE A 369 -6.92 -12.92 13.29
CA PHE A 369 -5.73 -12.61 12.48
C PHE A 369 -4.91 -13.87 12.17
N LYS A 370 -4.41 -13.90 10.93
CA LYS A 370 -3.49 -14.90 10.38
C LYS A 370 -2.19 -14.22 9.96
N PHE A 371 -1.10 -14.99 9.90
CA PHE A 371 0.24 -14.43 9.67
C PHE A 371 1.03 -15.19 8.58
N GLY A 372 0.35 -15.77 7.61
CA GLY A 372 0.91 -16.25 6.36
C GLY A 372 2.02 -17.29 6.45
N ASN A 373 1.95 -18.19 7.45
CA ASN A 373 2.96 -19.22 7.72
C ASN A 373 4.36 -18.68 8.08
N LEU A 374 4.49 -17.42 8.51
CA LEU A 374 5.78 -16.82 8.86
C LEU A 374 6.58 -17.61 9.90
N LYS A 375 5.93 -18.48 10.68
CA LYS A 375 6.59 -19.38 11.64
C LYS A 375 7.35 -20.53 10.98
N GLN A 376 7.12 -20.83 9.70
CA GLN A 376 7.86 -21.85 8.96
C GLN A 376 9.27 -21.33 8.67
N LYS A 377 10.32 -22.02 9.16
CA LYS A 377 11.72 -21.65 8.90
C LYS A 377 12.05 -21.76 7.41
N GLY A 378 12.85 -20.82 6.90
CA GLY A 378 13.29 -20.81 5.52
C GLY A 378 12.26 -20.30 4.52
N LEU A 379 11.17 -19.70 5.00
CA LEU A 379 10.21 -19.04 4.13
C LEU A 379 10.86 -17.77 3.54
N TYR A 380 10.93 -17.68 2.22
CA TYR A 380 11.40 -16.45 1.56
C TYR A 380 10.39 -15.32 1.71
N VAL A 381 10.83 -14.19 2.22
CA VAL A 381 10.02 -12.98 2.40
C VAL A 381 10.68 -11.83 1.65
N ASP A 382 10.09 -11.42 0.53
CA ASP A 382 10.58 -10.27 -0.26
C ASP A 382 10.38 -8.94 0.48
N GLU A 383 11.02 -7.87 -0.02
CA GLU A 383 11.02 -6.56 0.63
C GLU A 383 9.61 -5.99 0.84
N THR A 384 8.72 -6.11 -0.15
CA THR A 384 7.34 -5.60 -0.05
C THR A 384 6.56 -6.37 1.01
N THR A 385 6.66 -7.70 1.00
CA THR A 385 6.04 -8.57 2.01
C THR A 385 6.64 -8.34 3.39
N MET A 386 7.94 -8.05 3.49
CA MET A 386 8.61 -7.71 4.74
C MET A 386 8.00 -6.47 5.40
N ARG A 387 7.68 -5.45 4.63
CA ARG A 387 7.00 -4.24 5.13
C ARG A 387 5.61 -4.55 5.71
N MET A 388 4.87 -5.48 5.11
CA MET A 388 3.60 -5.97 5.67
C MET A 388 3.82 -6.67 7.01
N CYS A 389 4.87 -7.49 7.13
CA CYS A 389 5.25 -8.12 8.38
C CYS A 389 5.62 -7.11 9.47
N TYR A 390 6.34 -6.04 9.11
CA TYR A 390 6.68 -4.95 10.01
C TYR A 390 5.43 -4.20 10.49
N THR A 391 4.47 -3.98 9.61
CA THR A 391 3.18 -3.36 9.97
C THR A 391 2.42 -4.21 10.98
N HIS A 392 2.36 -5.52 10.78
CA HIS A 392 1.77 -6.44 11.76
C HIS A 392 2.51 -6.38 13.11
N ARG A 393 3.84 -6.49 13.12
CA ARG A 393 4.62 -6.47 14.37
C ARG A 393 4.43 -5.15 15.12
N ARG A 394 4.44 -4.02 14.41
CA ARG A 394 4.15 -2.71 15.02
C ARG A 394 2.77 -2.64 15.63
N LEU A 395 1.75 -3.15 14.94
CA LEU A 395 0.40 -3.21 15.48
C LEU A 395 0.35 -4.04 16.77
N LEU A 396 0.94 -5.24 16.78
CA LEU A 396 0.95 -6.09 17.98
C LEU A 396 1.67 -5.40 19.13
N ALA A 397 2.82 -4.78 18.86
CA ALA A 397 3.59 -4.03 19.86
C ALA A 397 2.79 -2.85 20.42
N GLN A 398 2.16 -2.04 19.56
CA GLN A 398 1.34 -0.89 19.98
C GLN A 398 0.12 -1.34 20.78
N THR A 399 -0.55 -2.45 20.37
CA THR A 399 -1.67 -3.03 21.13
C THR A 399 -1.23 -3.48 22.51
N ALA A 400 -0.07 -4.13 22.62
CA ALA A 400 0.46 -4.55 23.90
C ALA A 400 0.80 -3.35 24.82
N LEU A 401 1.43 -2.30 24.26
CA LEU A 401 1.75 -1.08 25.02
C LEU A 401 0.49 -0.34 25.48
N ALA A 402 -0.55 -0.27 24.64
CA ALA A 402 -1.83 0.32 25.01
C ALA A 402 -2.51 -0.47 26.14
N LEU A 403 -2.52 -1.80 26.05
CA LEU A 403 -3.06 -2.68 27.09
C LEU A 403 -2.29 -2.53 28.42
N ILE A 404 -0.97 -2.36 28.39
CA ILE A 404 -0.15 -2.09 29.59
C ILE A 404 -0.55 -0.74 30.21
N ALA A 405 -0.76 0.27 29.39
CA ALA A 405 -1.19 1.60 29.85
C ALA A 405 -2.57 1.55 30.53
N GLU A 406 -3.43 0.62 30.11
CA GLU A 406 -4.74 0.34 30.72
C GLU A 406 -4.69 -0.68 31.87
N HIS A 407 -3.50 -1.08 32.35
CA HIS A 407 -3.31 -2.09 33.41
C HIS A 407 -3.85 -3.49 33.06
N LYS A 408 -3.96 -3.83 31.77
CA LYS A 408 -4.41 -5.13 31.25
C LYS A 408 -3.21 -6.04 30.92
N ASP A 409 -2.26 -6.18 31.86
CA ASP A 409 -0.96 -6.83 31.64
C ASP A 409 -1.06 -8.27 31.08
N LYS A 410 -2.06 -9.06 31.51
CA LYS A 410 -2.26 -10.43 30.98
C LYS A 410 -2.51 -10.44 29.48
N LYS A 411 -3.44 -9.59 29.01
CA LYS A 411 -3.73 -9.45 27.58
C LYS A 411 -2.52 -8.96 26.81
N ALA A 412 -1.76 -8.03 27.35
CA ALA A 412 -0.53 -7.53 26.74
C ALA A 412 0.51 -8.65 26.56
N ILE A 413 0.71 -9.49 27.59
CA ILE A 413 1.61 -10.65 27.50
C ILE A 413 1.15 -11.65 26.42
N ASP A 414 -0.15 -11.90 26.31
CA ASP A 414 -0.69 -12.80 25.30
C ASP A 414 -0.39 -12.29 23.87
N ILE A 415 -0.56 -10.98 23.62
CA ILE A 415 -0.20 -10.35 22.35
C ILE A 415 1.30 -10.46 22.06
N LEU A 416 2.17 -10.15 23.04
CA LEU A 416 3.62 -10.23 22.88
C LEU A 416 4.08 -11.66 22.56
N LYS A 417 3.53 -12.67 23.27
CA LYS A 417 3.80 -14.07 23.00
C LYS A 417 3.35 -14.48 21.60
N LYS A 418 2.15 -14.04 21.18
CA LYS A 418 1.64 -14.31 19.84
C LYS A 418 2.54 -13.70 18.77
N ALA A 419 3.01 -12.48 18.96
CA ALA A 419 3.94 -11.82 18.05
C ALA A 419 5.26 -12.60 17.90
N ASP A 420 5.83 -13.07 19.01
CA ASP A 420 7.07 -13.87 18.99
C ASP A 420 6.92 -15.19 18.23
N VAL A 421 5.75 -15.83 18.33
CA VAL A 421 5.47 -17.11 17.66
C VAL A 421 5.14 -16.92 16.20
N GLU A 422 4.25 -15.98 15.89
CA GLU A 422 3.70 -15.84 14.53
C GLU A 422 4.57 -14.99 13.60
N ILE A 423 5.39 -14.06 14.16
CA ILE A 423 6.29 -13.18 13.38
C ILE A 423 7.72 -13.33 13.91
N PRO A 424 8.33 -14.51 13.78
CA PRO A 424 9.62 -14.80 14.37
C PRO A 424 10.77 -14.02 13.69
N TYR A 425 11.80 -13.71 14.47
CA TYR A 425 12.95 -12.91 14.01
C TYR A 425 13.79 -13.59 12.91
N TYR A 426 13.74 -14.90 12.79
CA TYR A 426 14.52 -15.63 11.78
C TYR A 426 13.97 -15.46 10.36
N ASN A 427 12.67 -15.17 10.18
CA ASN A 427 12.08 -14.84 8.89
C ASN A 427 11.81 -13.34 8.73
N VAL A 428 11.57 -12.64 9.85
CA VAL A 428 11.30 -11.20 9.88
C VAL A 428 12.29 -10.55 10.81
N PRO A 429 13.48 -10.15 10.34
CA PRO A 429 14.53 -9.57 11.16
C PRO A 429 14.09 -8.33 11.93
N VAL A 430 14.78 -8.03 13.01
CA VAL A 430 14.57 -6.81 13.79
C VAL A 430 15.47 -5.72 13.23
N ASP A 431 14.85 -4.64 12.77
CA ASP A 431 15.52 -3.39 12.40
C ASP A 431 14.75 -2.18 13.00
N TYR A 432 15.18 -0.96 12.67
CA TYR A 432 14.55 0.27 13.19
C TYR A 432 13.09 0.45 12.72
N MET A 433 12.71 -0.10 11.54
CA MET A 433 11.34 -0.01 11.00
C MET A 433 10.44 -1.16 11.44
N SER A 434 11.01 -2.22 12.01
CA SER A 434 10.32 -3.50 12.22
C SER A 434 9.34 -3.54 13.40
N GLY A 435 9.29 -2.50 14.24
CA GLY A 435 8.55 -2.51 15.52
C GLY A 435 9.24 -3.29 16.65
N GLY A 436 10.48 -3.74 16.44
CA GLY A 436 11.24 -4.53 17.42
C GLY A 436 11.52 -3.76 18.73
N LEU A 437 11.74 -2.45 18.64
CA LEU A 437 11.94 -1.60 19.84
C LEU A 437 10.68 -1.52 20.69
N ASP A 438 9.51 -1.38 20.08
CA ASP A 438 8.23 -1.34 20.79
C ASP A 438 7.91 -2.70 21.44
N MET A 439 8.23 -3.82 20.74
CA MET A 439 8.15 -5.15 21.31
C MET A 439 9.06 -5.31 22.56
N ALA A 440 10.31 -4.87 22.44
CA ALA A 440 11.24 -4.89 23.58
C ALA A 440 10.75 -4.05 24.75
N ARG A 441 10.23 -2.85 24.48
CA ARG A 441 9.61 -1.97 25.46
C ARG A 441 8.41 -2.64 26.15
N GLY A 442 7.53 -3.28 25.38
CA GLY A 442 6.38 -4.03 25.90
C GLY A 442 6.84 -5.13 26.87
N TRP A 443 7.83 -5.93 26.47
CA TRP A 443 8.39 -6.96 27.34
C TRP A 443 9.05 -6.39 28.60
N LEU A 444 9.83 -5.31 28.50
CA LEU A 444 10.47 -4.66 29.67
C LEU A 444 9.45 -4.15 30.67
N LEU A 445 8.35 -3.55 30.21
CA LEU A 445 7.30 -3.05 31.09
C LEU A 445 6.54 -4.17 31.83
N THR A 446 6.40 -5.34 31.20
CA THR A 446 5.77 -6.51 31.83
C THR A 446 6.70 -7.26 32.77
N VAL A 447 8.04 -7.19 32.59
CA VAL A 447 9.06 -7.88 33.39
C VAL A 447 9.31 -7.19 34.75
N ARG A 448 8.93 -5.95 34.95
CA ARG A 448 9.01 -5.31 36.26
C ARG A 448 8.17 -6.01 37.36
N ARG A 449 7.40 -7.06 36.98
CA ARG A 449 6.73 -8.00 37.90
C ARG A 449 7.37 -9.39 37.78
N PRO A 450 7.56 -10.19 38.84
CA PRO A 450 8.58 -11.26 38.96
C PRO A 450 8.47 -12.48 38.05
N THR A 451 7.53 -12.57 37.14
CA THR A 451 7.17 -13.84 36.46
C THR A 451 7.82 -14.06 35.07
N VAL A 452 8.61 -13.11 34.52
CA VAL A 452 9.04 -13.19 33.10
C VAL A 452 10.55 -12.94 32.91
N ARG A 453 11.38 -13.65 33.67
CA ARG A 453 12.86 -13.45 33.64
C ARG A 453 13.59 -13.94 32.38
N ASN A 454 12.94 -14.70 31.46
CA ASN A 454 13.65 -15.37 30.37
C ASN A 454 13.49 -14.76 28.96
N THR A 455 12.58 -13.81 28.76
CA THR A 455 12.29 -13.26 27.42
C THR A 455 12.93 -11.91 27.11
N SER A 456 13.33 -11.15 28.16
CA SER A 456 13.97 -9.83 28.00
C SER A 456 15.34 -9.88 27.29
N ARG A 457 16.00 -11.05 27.26
CA ARG A 457 17.26 -11.25 26.53
C ARG A 457 17.12 -11.25 25.01
N ARG A 458 15.91 -11.39 24.47
CA ARG A 458 15.69 -11.43 23.00
C ARG A 458 15.54 -10.04 22.36
N TYR A 459 15.15 -9.03 23.14
CA TYR A 459 14.84 -7.68 22.65
C TYR A 459 15.62 -6.56 23.35
N GLY A 460 16.46 -6.87 24.33
CA GLY A 460 17.42 -5.92 24.86
C GLY A 460 18.44 -5.55 23.78
N PRO A 461 19.07 -4.34 23.84
CA PRO A 461 20.14 -4.04 22.93
C PRO A 461 21.18 -5.15 23.07
N THR A 462 21.30 -5.99 22.06
CA THR A 462 22.46 -6.87 21.92
C THR A 462 23.65 -5.94 21.85
N PRO A 463 24.63 -6.02 22.78
CA PRO A 463 25.92 -5.43 22.52
C PRO A 463 26.38 -6.08 21.21
N HIS A 464 26.76 -5.26 20.26
CA HIS A 464 27.32 -5.71 19.00
C HIS A 464 28.30 -6.87 19.22
N SER A 465 27.85 -8.08 19.12
CA SER A 465 28.67 -9.13 18.62
C SER A 465 28.52 -9.09 17.10
N ILE A 466 29.19 -8.17 16.47
CA ILE A 466 29.76 -8.43 15.16
C ILE A 466 30.70 -9.61 15.42
N SER A 467 30.16 -10.81 15.50
CA SER A 467 30.94 -11.99 15.27
C SER A 467 31.26 -11.95 13.80
N THR A 468 32.44 -11.48 13.48
CA THR A 468 33.18 -11.83 12.26
C THR A 468 33.31 -13.34 12.21
N THR A 469 32.25 -14.05 11.92
CA THR A 469 32.31 -15.38 11.38
C THR A 469 32.50 -15.18 9.89
N THR A 470 33.79 -15.11 9.49
CA THR A 470 34.25 -15.27 8.13
C THR A 470 33.85 -16.66 7.64
N SER A 471 32.64 -16.79 7.14
CA SER A 471 32.34 -17.74 6.08
C SER A 471 32.57 -16.99 4.77
N ARG A 472 33.67 -17.37 4.09
CA ARG A 472 34.01 -16.94 2.74
C ARG A 472 32.87 -17.37 1.79
N SER A 473 31.93 -16.51 1.58
CA SER A 473 31.18 -16.39 0.33
C SER A 473 31.40 -14.97 -0.15
N THR A 474 32.04 -14.82 -1.29
CA THR A 474 32.32 -13.56 -1.97
C THR A 474 30.99 -12.85 -2.21
N PRO A 475 30.75 -11.69 -1.62
CA PRO A 475 29.60 -10.88 -2.01
C PRO A 475 29.99 -10.18 -3.31
N THR A 476 29.14 -10.28 -4.31
CA THR A 476 29.15 -9.39 -5.46
C THR A 476 29.05 -7.93 -4.98
N ASP A 477 29.86 -7.07 -5.58
CA ASP A 477 30.16 -5.68 -5.19
C ASP A 477 28.96 -4.71 -5.11
N SER A 478 27.74 -5.15 -5.30
CA SER A 478 26.54 -4.27 -5.31
C SER A 478 26.04 -3.82 -3.92
N HIS A 479 26.50 -4.45 -2.83
CA HIS A 479 26.06 -4.11 -1.47
C HIS A 479 27.02 -3.20 -0.69
N ARG A 480 28.21 -2.92 -1.20
CA ARG A 480 29.21 -2.09 -0.48
C ARG A 480 28.95 -0.58 -0.49
N HIS A 481 28.16 -0.08 -1.44
CA HIS A 481 27.90 1.37 -1.54
C HIS A 481 26.76 1.92 -0.65
N ARG A 482 25.97 1.05 -0.02
CA ARG A 482 24.85 1.50 0.83
C ARG A 482 25.19 1.77 2.31
N ALA A 483 26.30 1.24 2.80
CA ALA A 483 26.65 1.37 4.23
C ALA A 483 27.41 2.66 4.61
N THR A 484 27.97 3.37 3.65
CA THR A 484 28.82 4.55 3.90
C THR A 484 28.12 5.90 3.78
N ALA A 485 26.89 5.96 3.28
CA ALA A 485 26.14 7.21 3.11
C ALA A 485 25.38 7.69 4.38
N TYR A 486 25.18 6.82 5.36
CA TYR A 486 24.40 7.13 6.57
C TYR A 486 25.21 7.55 7.82
N ALA A 487 26.55 7.62 7.70
CA ALA A 487 27.40 8.02 8.82
C ALA A 487 27.81 9.51 8.80
N ARG A 488 27.25 10.32 7.90
CA ARG A 488 27.54 11.76 7.81
C ARG A 488 26.29 12.60 7.50
N SER A 489 25.27 12.51 8.33
CA SER A 489 24.27 13.59 8.50
C SER A 489 23.70 13.49 9.92
#